data_dd76e37fc8cb199eb1c410468f1fb381
#
_entry.id   dd76e37fc8cb199eb1c410468f1fb381
#
_cell.length_a   1.000
_cell.length_b   1.000
_cell.length_c   1.000
_cell.angle_alpha   90.00
_cell.angle_beta   90.00
_cell.angle_gamma   90.00
#
_symmetry.space_group_name_H-M   'P 1'
#
loop_
_entity.id
_entity.type
_entity.pdbx_description
1 polymer ?
#
loop_
_entity_poly.entity_id
_entity_poly.type
_entity_poly.pdbx_seq_one_letter_code
_entity_poly.pdbx_strand_id
1 'polypeptide(L)'
;MELKKIMESYSQCGQDIFVYNILNKNNGTFLDLGCYLPKNINNTYLLELNGWSGISLDIIDYSEEWKERKNKFIQQDCMNVNLDELLDSNYDNKVIDYLSLDMEVLGDRFKLLEKIMETSYEFKVITIEHDSYLSEDYVNVEKLPQRKLLKEKGYILVCGDVSQKQYPTLFYEDWWVNSKYFNEEDIKTWFSDKLSCDTIFNKLNINYNVNAISEKW
;
A
#
# COMPACT_ATOMS: atom_id res chain seq x y z
N MET A 1 -21.63 -14.06 -21.70
CA MET A 1 -20.43 -13.22 -21.58
C MET A 1 -20.71 -12.28 -20.44
N GLU A 2 -20.23 -12.60 -19.23
CA GLU A 2 -20.38 -11.67 -18.10
C GLU A 2 -19.61 -10.39 -18.43
N LEU A 3 -20.30 -9.26 -18.34
CA LEU A 3 -19.67 -7.94 -18.40
C LEU A 3 -18.70 -7.85 -17.21
N LYS A 4 -17.40 -7.94 -17.46
CA LYS A 4 -16.40 -7.70 -16.42
C LYS A 4 -16.62 -6.29 -15.86
N LYS A 5 -16.88 -6.21 -14.56
CA LYS A 5 -17.00 -4.94 -13.85
C LYS A 5 -15.67 -4.20 -14.02
N ILE A 6 -15.71 -3.01 -14.60
CA ILE A 6 -14.53 -2.13 -14.62
C ILE A 6 -14.35 -1.58 -13.21
N MET A 7 -13.18 -1.73 -12.65
CA MET A 7 -12.84 -1.15 -11.35
C MET A 7 -12.25 0.24 -11.54
N GLU A 8 -12.56 1.14 -10.64
CA GLU A 8 -11.98 2.48 -10.62
C GLU A 8 -10.87 2.51 -9.56
N SER A 9 -9.62 2.76 -9.98
CA SER A 9 -8.49 2.96 -9.07
C SER A 9 -8.36 4.43 -8.71
N TYR A 10 -8.09 4.68 -7.45
CA TYR A 10 -7.81 6.02 -6.90
C TYR A 10 -6.35 6.17 -6.49
N SER A 11 -5.59 5.09 -6.51
CA SER A 11 -4.18 5.06 -6.17
C SER A 11 -3.27 5.35 -7.37
N GLN A 12 -2.03 5.69 -7.09
CA GLN A 12 -1.05 6.10 -8.11
C GLN A 12 -0.62 4.94 -9.04
N CYS A 13 -0.39 3.76 -8.46
CA CYS A 13 0.09 2.57 -9.17
C CYS A 13 -0.91 1.40 -9.14
N GLY A 14 -2.17 1.61 -8.70
CA GLY A 14 -3.16 0.56 -8.63
C GLY A 14 -3.05 -0.32 -7.38
N GLN A 15 -2.45 0.18 -6.31
CA GLN A 15 -2.31 -0.51 -5.02
C GLN A 15 -3.66 -0.98 -4.50
N ASP A 16 -4.67 -0.13 -4.56
CA ASP A 16 -6.06 -0.41 -4.17
C ASP A 16 -6.68 -1.57 -4.96
N ILE A 17 -6.45 -1.62 -6.28
CA ILE A 17 -6.88 -2.72 -7.15
C ILE A 17 -6.14 -4.03 -6.79
N PHE A 18 -4.83 -3.94 -6.57
CA PHE A 18 -4.02 -5.09 -6.16
C PHE A 18 -4.55 -5.69 -4.87
N VAL A 19 -4.67 -4.88 -3.82
CA VAL A 19 -5.11 -5.31 -2.48
C VAL A 19 -6.51 -5.90 -2.52
N TYR A 20 -7.45 -5.23 -3.20
CA TYR A 20 -8.83 -5.71 -3.33
C TYR A 20 -8.92 -7.09 -4.01
N ASN A 21 -8.14 -7.29 -5.08
CA ASN A 21 -8.19 -8.53 -5.84
C ASN A 21 -7.43 -9.67 -5.17
N ILE A 22 -6.25 -9.43 -4.58
CA ILE A 22 -5.45 -10.49 -3.98
C ILE A 22 -6.09 -11.03 -2.70
N LEU A 23 -6.75 -10.18 -1.92
CA LEU A 23 -7.49 -10.58 -0.73
C LEU A 23 -8.89 -11.10 -1.06
N ASN A 24 -9.45 -10.70 -2.21
CA ASN A 24 -10.75 -11.12 -2.72
C ASN A 24 -11.85 -11.10 -1.65
N LYS A 25 -11.94 -10.01 -0.90
CA LYS A 25 -12.92 -9.86 0.19
C LYS A 25 -13.46 -8.44 0.28
N ASN A 26 -14.69 -8.32 0.77
CA ASN A 26 -15.23 -7.08 1.30
C ASN A 26 -15.00 -7.02 2.83
N ASN A 27 -15.11 -5.81 3.39
CA ASN A 27 -15.02 -5.60 4.85
C ASN A 27 -13.66 -6.01 5.46
N GLY A 28 -12.57 -5.60 4.83
CA GLY A 28 -11.22 -5.74 5.38
C GLY A 28 -10.84 -4.59 6.31
N THR A 29 -9.61 -4.66 6.81
CA THR A 29 -9.01 -3.61 7.64
C THR A 29 -7.72 -3.09 7.01
N PHE A 30 -7.41 -1.80 7.21
CA PHE A 30 -6.17 -1.20 6.70
C PHE A 30 -5.56 -0.20 7.68
N LEU A 31 -4.24 -0.05 7.59
CA LEU A 31 -3.44 1.04 8.15
C LEU A 31 -2.78 1.78 6.99
N ASP A 32 -2.98 3.09 6.89
CA ASP A 32 -2.51 3.93 5.79
C ASP A 32 -1.62 5.06 6.34
N LEU A 33 -0.33 4.99 6.08
CA LEU A 33 0.69 5.88 6.64
C LEU A 33 1.33 6.71 5.52
N GLY A 34 1.15 8.05 5.59
CA GLY A 34 1.41 8.98 4.49
C GLY A 34 0.25 8.99 3.49
N CYS A 35 -0.96 9.18 3.99
CA CYS A 35 -2.18 8.92 3.22
C CYS A 35 -2.59 10.04 2.27
N TYR A 36 -1.97 11.22 2.36
CA TYR A 36 -2.25 12.38 1.53
C TYR A 36 -3.76 12.72 1.45
N LEU A 37 -4.26 13.07 0.27
CA LEU A 37 -5.66 13.46 0.04
C LEU A 37 -6.62 12.26 0.13
N PRO A 38 -7.90 12.51 0.48
CA PRO A 38 -8.85 11.43 0.78
C PRO A 38 -9.25 10.56 -0.42
N LYS A 39 -9.13 11.07 -1.64
CA LYS A 39 -9.62 10.40 -2.85
C LYS A 39 -8.61 10.40 -4.00
N ASN A 40 -7.71 11.36 -4.02
CA ASN A 40 -6.73 11.52 -5.10
C ASN A 40 -5.40 10.93 -4.66
N ILE A 41 -4.79 10.08 -5.48
CA ILE A 41 -3.56 9.34 -5.15
C ILE A 41 -3.72 8.65 -3.77
N ASN A 42 -4.85 7.97 -3.55
CA ASN A 42 -5.18 7.38 -2.26
C ASN A 42 -5.33 5.86 -2.35
N ASN A 43 -4.56 5.13 -1.54
CA ASN A 43 -4.45 3.68 -1.59
C ASN A 43 -5.62 2.95 -0.91
N THR A 44 -6.49 3.66 -0.19
CA THR A 44 -7.53 3.05 0.66
C THR A 44 -8.96 3.47 0.32
N TYR A 45 -9.16 4.45 -0.58
CA TYR A 45 -10.51 4.93 -0.88
C TYR A 45 -11.38 3.87 -1.59
N LEU A 46 -10.85 3.17 -2.58
CA LEU A 46 -11.55 2.05 -3.21
C LEU A 46 -11.93 0.97 -2.18
N LEU A 47 -11.04 0.69 -1.24
CA LEU A 47 -11.27 -0.29 -0.19
C LEU A 47 -12.42 0.16 0.73
N GLU A 48 -12.44 1.43 1.14
CA GLU A 48 -13.55 2.00 1.91
C GLU A 48 -14.89 1.89 1.17
N LEU A 49 -14.93 2.17 -0.13
CA LEU A 49 -16.14 2.01 -0.95
C LEU A 49 -16.65 0.56 -0.98
N ASN A 50 -15.79 -0.40 -0.69
CA ASN A 50 -16.11 -1.82 -0.58
C ASN A 50 -16.24 -2.30 0.87
N GLY A 51 -16.50 -1.39 1.81
CA GLY A 51 -16.83 -1.71 3.20
C GLY A 51 -15.64 -1.93 4.12
N TRP A 52 -14.42 -1.63 3.69
CA TRP A 52 -13.24 -1.73 4.53
C TRP A 52 -13.19 -0.60 5.56
N SER A 53 -12.55 -0.86 6.68
CA SER A 53 -12.35 0.10 7.76
C SER A 53 -10.89 0.18 8.18
N GLY A 54 -10.47 1.33 8.66
CA GLY A 54 -9.10 1.54 9.11
C GLY A 54 -8.83 2.97 9.53
N ILE A 55 -7.57 3.26 9.71
CA ILE A 55 -7.09 4.61 10.03
C ILE A 55 -6.05 5.03 9.00
N SER A 56 -6.03 6.33 8.72
CA SER A 56 -5.10 6.98 7.80
C SER A 56 -4.40 8.11 8.53
N LEU A 57 -3.08 8.17 8.41
CA LEU A 57 -2.23 9.18 9.05
C LEU A 57 -1.47 9.99 8.02
N ASP A 58 -1.37 11.29 8.27
CA ASP A 58 -0.47 12.18 7.56
C ASP A 58 0.05 13.28 8.49
N ILE A 59 1.26 13.79 8.23
CA ILE A 59 1.84 14.91 8.97
C ILE A 59 1.15 16.23 8.59
N ILE A 60 0.66 16.33 7.35
CA ILE A 60 -0.07 17.47 6.84
C ILE A 60 -1.53 17.38 7.29
N ASP A 61 -2.10 18.51 7.68
CA ASP A 61 -3.51 18.56 8.08
C ASP A 61 -4.43 18.62 6.85
N TYR A 62 -5.03 17.49 6.56
CA TYR A 62 -6.08 17.33 5.55
C TYR A 62 -7.46 17.07 6.17
N SER A 63 -7.66 17.40 7.45
CA SER A 63 -8.89 17.07 8.20
C SER A 63 -10.17 17.59 7.53
N GLU A 64 -10.08 18.74 6.86
CA GLU A 64 -11.23 19.30 6.14
C GLU A 64 -11.62 18.49 4.92
N GLU A 65 -10.64 18.07 4.11
CA GLU A 65 -10.83 17.27 2.90
C GLU A 65 -11.31 15.85 3.25
N TRP A 66 -10.85 15.31 4.39
CA TRP A 66 -11.20 13.96 4.85
C TRP A 66 -12.60 13.85 5.47
N LYS A 67 -13.34 14.93 5.68
CA LYS A 67 -14.73 14.90 6.24
C LYS A 67 -15.71 14.06 5.42
N GLU A 68 -15.44 13.86 4.14
CA GLU A 68 -16.29 13.02 3.27
C GLU A 68 -15.99 11.52 3.39
N ARG A 69 -14.88 11.15 4.04
CA ARG A 69 -14.50 9.75 4.31
C ARG A 69 -15.19 9.25 5.58
N LYS A 70 -15.47 7.96 5.61
CA LYS A 70 -16.03 7.29 6.79
C LYS A 70 -14.93 6.84 7.76
N ASN A 71 -13.76 6.52 7.21
CA ASN A 71 -12.61 6.10 8.00
C ASN A 71 -11.90 7.29 8.64
N LYS A 72 -11.26 7.01 9.76
CA LYS A 72 -10.62 8.03 10.59
C LYS A 72 -9.34 8.54 9.94
N PHE A 73 -9.23 9.85 9.83
CA PHE A 73 -7.98 10.56 9.56
C PHE A 73 -7.37 11.06 10.87
N ILE A 74 -6.05 10.96 10.99
CA ILE A 74 -5.29 11.45 12.13
C ILE A 74 -4.13 12.30 11.61
N GLN A 75 -4.17 13.61 11.88
CA GLN A 75 -3.03 14.47 11.62
C GLN A 75 -1.95 14.19 12.65
N GLN A 76 -0.91 13.46 12.24
CA GLN A 76 0.22 13.14 13.10
C GLN A 76 1.43 12.69 12.28
N ASP A 77 2.62 13.06 12.74
CA ASP A 77 3.87 12.51 12.23
C ASP A 77 3.99 11.03 12.61
N CYS A 78 3.97 10.16 11.59
CA CYS A 78 4.07 8.70 11.76
C CYS A 78 5.35 8.26 12.49
N MET A 79 6.43 9.04 12.40
CA MET A 79 7.69 8.73 13.07
C MET A 79 7.64 8.93 14.58
N ASN A 80 6.71 9.77 15.07
CA ASN A 80 6.56 10.17 16.48
C ASN A 80 5.32 9.56 17.15
N VAL A 81 4.60 8.67 16.49
CA VAL A 81 3.43 8.00 17.08
C VAL A 81 3.85 6.80 17.93
N ASN A 82 3.14 6.59 19.04
CA ASN A 82 3.19 5.31 19.76
C ASN A 82 2.34 4.29 18.99
N LEU A 83 3.02 3.42 18.22
CA LEU A 83 2.35 2.44 17.35
C LEU A 83 1.49 1.44 18.12
N ASP A 84 1.94 0.93 19.26
CA ASP A 84 1.17 -0.05 20.03
C ASP A 84 -0.12 0.60 20.56
N GLU A 85 -0.05 1.81 21.11
CA GLU A 85 -1.22 2.54 21.58
C GLU A 85 -2.17 2.89 20.43
N LEU A 86 -1.63 3.34 19.30
CA LEU A 86 -2.42 3.65 18.10
C LEU A 86 -3.18 2.42 17.62
N LEU A 87 -2.49 1.30 17.48
CA LEU A 87 -3.07 0.08 16.93
C LEU A 87 -4.06 -0.54 17.93
N ASP A 88 -3.73 -0.61 19.20
CA ASP A 88 -4.61 -1.15 20.26
C ASP A 88 -5.90 -0.33 20.43
N SER A 89 -5.85 0.98 20.18
CA SER A 89 -7.01 1.86 20.27
C SER A 89 -7.95 1.81 19.06
N ASN A 90 -7.49 1.26 17.92
CA ASN A 90 -8.24 1.32 16.66
C ASN A 90 -8.57 -0.06 16.06
N TYR A 91 -7.97 -1.14 16.53
CA TYR A 91 -8.18 -2.49 15.99
C TYR A 91 -8.43 -3.52 17.11
N ASP A 92 -9.53 -4.25 16.98
CA ASP A 92 -9.87 -5.34 17.91
C ASP A 92 -9.01 -6.59 17.71
N ASN A 93 -8.43 -6.76 16.52
CA ASN A 93 -7.62 -7.91 16.14
C ASN A 93 -6.18 -7.49 15.85
N LYS A 94 -5.24 -8.37 16.20
CA LYS A 94 -3.82 -8.18 15.90
C LYS A 94 -3.42 -8.46 14.44
N VAL A 95 -4.37 -8.82 13.59
CA VAL A 95 -4.17 -9.05 12.16
C VAL A 95 -4.93 -8.02 11.37
N ILE A 96 -4.19 -7.17 10.67
CA ILE A 96 -4.70 -6.13 9.75
C ILE A 96 -4.51 -6.64 8.32
N ASP A 97 -5.50 -6.44 7.47
CA ASP A 97 -5.46 -6.97 6.11
C ASP A 97 -4.46 -6.24 5.21
N TYR A 98 -4.32 -4.92 5.38
CA TYR A 98 -3.48 -4.11 4.51
C TYR A 98 -2.71 -3.01 5.25
N LEU A 99 -1.42 -2.89 4.93
CA LEU A 99 -0.57 -1.75 5.28
C LEU A 99 -0.16 -1.01 4.00
N SER A 100 -0.49 0.26 3.92
CA SER A 100 0.05 1.23 2.97
C SER A 100 1.11 2.06 3.67
N LEU A 101 2.34 2.13 3.13
CA LEU A 101 3.42 2.92 3.69
C LEU A 101 4.08 3.74 2.59
N ASP A 102 3.73 5.03 2.57
CA ASP A 102 4.11 5.98 1.53
C ASP A 102 4.47 7.33 2.18
N MET A 103 5.77 7.60 2.35
CA MET A 103 6.28 8.78 3.04
C MET A 103 7.44 9.41 2.25
N GLU A 104 7.51 10.73 2.26
CA GLU A 104 8.43 11.50 1.42
C GLU A 104 9.91 11.44 1.87
N VAL A 105 10.19 11.26 3.17
CA VAL A 105 11.55 11.47 3.72
C VAL A 105 12.39 10.21 3.59
N LEU A 106 13.54 10.34 2.94
CA LEU A 106 14.52 9.26 2.78
C LEU A 106 14.96 8.66 4.13
N GLY A 107 14.84 7.37 4.25
CA GLY A 107 15.21 6.57 5.43
C GLY A 107 14.10 6.47 6.48
N ASP A 108 13.03 7.25 6.40
CA ASP A 108 11.98 7.22 7.40
C ASP A 108 11.00 6.07 7.14
N ARG A 109 10.71 5.72 5.88
CA ARG A 109 9.90 4.55 5.53
C ARG A 109 10.50 3.26 6.09
N PHE A 110 11.80 3.04 5.90
CA PHE A 110 12.46 1.86 6.42
C PHE A 110 12.46 1.83 7.96
N LYS A 111 12.80 2.93 8.63
CA LYS A 111 12.77 3.02 10.10
C LYS A 111 11.36 2.80 10.68
N LEU A 112 10.33 3.34 9.99
CA LEU A 112 8.95 3.12 10.42
C LEU A 112 8.53 1.67 10.21
N LEU A 113 8.92 1.06 9.09
CA LEU A 113 8.70 -0.36 8.84
C LEU A 113 9.35 -1.23 9.93
N GLU A 114 10.59 -0.94 10.35
CA GLU A 114 11.24 -1.65 11.46
C GLU A 114 10.40 -1.58 12.74
N LYS A 115 9.95 -0.38 13.14
CA LYS A 115 9.08 -0.20 14.32
C LYS A 115 7.77 -0.98 14.18
N ILE A 116 7.13 -0.95 13.00
CA ILE A 116 5.88 -1.68 12.74
C ILE A 116 6.11 -3.20 12.89
N MET A 117 7.20 -3.73 12.34
CA MET A 117 7.54 -5.15 12.41
C MET A 117 7.98 -5.63 13.81
N GLU A 118 8.18 -4.72 14.76
CA GLU A 118 8.42 -5.02 16.18
C GLU A 118 7.14 -5.06 17.02
N THR A 119 6.02 -4.52 16.51
CA THR A 119 4.73 -4.59 17.19
C THR A 119 4.18 -6.02 17.22
N SER A 120 3.16 -6.27 18.03
CA SER A 120 2.44 -7.54 18.04
C SER A 120 1.44 -7.71 16.88
N TYR A 121 1.38 -6.74 15.97
CA TYR A 121 0.47 -6.74 14.83
C TYR A 121 1.08 -7.43 13.61
N GLU A 122 0.23 -8.13 12.86
CA GLU A 122 0.58 -8.77 11.59
C GLU A 122 -0.23 -8.13 10.45
N PHE A 123 0.40 -7.96 9.30
CA PHE A 123 -0.25 -7.45 8.10
C PHE A 123 -0.28 -8.55 7.03
N LYS A 124 -1.42 -8.72 6.34
CA LYS A 124 -1.52 -9.74 5.28
C LYS A 124 -0.90 -9.27 3.98
N VAL A 125 -1.14 -8.00 3.63
CA VAL A 125 -0.62 -7.36 2.40
C VAL A 125 0.05 -6.05 2.80
N ILE A 126 1.19 -5.76 2.17
CA ILE A 126 1.93 -4.49 2.34
C ILE A 126 2.24 -3.94 0.96
N THR A 127 1.93 -2.67 0.72
CA THR A 127 2.56 -1.88 -0.33
C THR A 127 3.46 -0.85 0.32
N ILE A 128 4.70 -0.77 -0.14
CA ILE A 128 5.68 0.13 0.44
C ILE A 128 6.48 0.84 -0.63
N GLU A 129 6.47 2.15 -0.56
CA GLU A 129 7.24 2.99 -1.44
C GLU A 129 8.73 2.95 -1.10
N HIS A 130 9.56 3.03 -2.12
CA HIS A 130 11.03 3.09 -1.95
C HIS A 130 11.71 4.10 -2.87
N ASP A 131 11.02 4.65 -3.87
CA ASP A 131 11.49 5.69 -4.80
C ASP A 131 12.89 5.46 -5.38
N SER A 132 13.23 4.21 -5.66
CA SER A 132 14.58 3.85 -6.10
C SER A 132 15.00 4.47 -7.44
N TYR A 133 14.09 5.15 -8.11
CA TYR A 133 14.37 5.92 -9.33
C TYR A 133 15.04 7.27 -9.05
N LEU A 134 14.94 7.80 -7.83
CA LEU A 134 15.50 9.10 -7.47
C LEU A 134 17.02 9.08 -7.38
N SER A 135 17.59 8.08 -6.71
CA SER A 135 19.05 7.93 -6.61
C SER A 135 19.45 6.56 -6.05
N GLU A 136 20.77 6.26 -6.10
CA GLU A 136 21.35 5.08 -5.47
C GLU A 136 21.17 5.08 -3.94
N ASP A 137 21.08 6.24 -3.30
CA ASP A 137 20.82 6.34 -1.87
C ASP A 137 19.46 5.76 -1.50
N TYR A 138 18.40 6.00 -2.30
CA TYR A 138 17.09 5.39 -2.10
C TYR A 138 17.12 3.87 -2.26
N VAL A 139 17.93 3.36 -3.20
CA VAL A 139 18.16 1.91 -3.31
C VAL A 139 18.78 1.36 -2.04
N ASN A 140 19.83 2.00 -1.52
CA ASN A 140 20.62 1.49 -0.39
C ASN A 140 19.96 1.71 0.97
N VAL A 141 19.23 2.80 1.15
CA VAL A 141 18.65 3.20 2.45
C VAL A 141 17.19 2.74 2.61
N GLU A 142 16.45 2.66 1.50
CA GLU A 142 15.04 2.23 1.52
C GLU A 142 14.86 0.83 0.95
N LYS A 143 15.00 0.66 -0.36
CA LYS A 143 14.60 -0.54 -1.08
C LYS A 143 15.29 -1.83 -0.60
N LEU A 144 16.61 -1.85 -0.53
CA LEU A 144 17.34 -3.07 -0.14
C LEU A 144 17.09 -3.45 1.32
N PRO A 145 17.13 -2.51 2.30
CA PRO A 145 16.80 -2.82 3.69
C PRO A 145 15.35 -3.27 3.87
N GLN A 146 14.38 -2.61 3.24
CA GLN A 146 12.97 -3.02 3.26
C GLN A 146 12.79 -4.46 2.75
N ARG A 147 13.38 -4.77 1.59
CA ARG A 147 13.33 -6.11 0.99
C ARG A 147 13.97 -7.18 1.88
N LYS A 148 15.08 -6.85 2.55
CA LYS A 148 15.73 -7.75 3.50
C LYS A 148 14.82 -8.02 4.69
N LEU A 149 14.36 -6.96 5.36
CA LEU A 149 13.53 -7.07 6.57
C LEU A 149 12.25 -7.85 6.31
N LEU A 150 11.51 -7.51 5.25
CA LEU A 150 10.25 -8.18 4.94
C LEU A 150 10.44 -9.66 4.62
N LYS A 151 11.50 -10.05 3.90
CA LYS A 151 11.84 -11.46 3.69
C LYS A 151 12.16 -12.19 4.99
N GLU A 152 12.93 -11.58 5.88
CA GLU A 152 13.27 -12.15 7.20
C GLU A 152 12.02 -12.30 8.08
N LYS A 153 11.02 -11.44 7.92
CA LYS A 153 9.72 -11.51 8.61
C LYS A 153 8.71 -12.45 7.92
N GLY A 154 9.11 -13.18 6.87
CA GLY A 154 8.29 -14.18 6.19
C GLY A 154 7.33 -13.60 5.13
N TYR A 155 7.57 -12.39 4.64
CA TYR A 155 6.83 -11.84 3.52
C TYR A 155 7.40 -12.29 2.18
N ILE A 156 6.52 -12.46 1.21
CA ILE A 156 6.83 -12.81 -0.18
C ILE A 156 6.67 -11.55 -1.03
N LEU A 157 7.72 -11.18 -1.77
CA LEU A 157 7.64 -10.12 -2.77
C LEU A 157 6.82 -10.60 -3.97
N VAL A 158 5.68 -9.99 -4.21
CA VAL A 158 4.76 -10.36 -5.29
C VAL A 158 5.01 -9.52 -6.53
N CYS A 159 5.00 -8.20 -6.37
CA CYS A 159 5.34 -7.27 -7.43
C CYS A 159 6.49 -6.39 -6.96
N GLY A 160 7.64 -6.52 -7.59
CA GLY A 160 8.81 -5.69 -7.30
C GLY A 160 8.97 -4.58 -8.32
N ASP A 161 9.49 -3.43 -7.86
CA ASP A 161 9.78 -2.30 -8.76
C ASP A 161 8.57 -1.87 -9.60
N VAL A 162 7.43 -1.67 -8.93
CA VAL A 162 6.19 -1.24 -9.60
C VAL A 162 6.34 0.19 -10.10
N SER A 163 5.84 0.45 -11.30
CA SER A 163 5.86 1.75 -11.95
C SER A 163 4.51 2.08 -12.59
N GLN A 164 4.26 3.36 -12.83
CA GLN A 164 3.11 3.79 -13.62
C GLN A 164 3.35 3.51 -15.11
N LYS A 165 2.26 3.34 -15.87
CA LYS A 165 2.33 3.16 -17.33
C LYS A 165 3.03 4.32 -18.05
N GLN A 166 2.73 5.54 -17.66
CA GLN A 166 3.30 6.74 -18.23
C GLN A 166 4.78 6.95 -17.90
N TYR A 167 5.25 6.33 -16.82
CA TYR A 167 6.62 6.43 -16.32
C TYR A 167 7.23 5.05 -16.04
N PRO A 168 7.39 4.20 -17.04
CA PRO A 168 7.73 2.77 -16.85
C PRO A 168 9.15 2.51 -16.33
N THR A 169 9.98 3.53 -16.23
CA THR A 169 11.34 3.46 -15.67
C THR A 169 11.45 4.06 -14.27
N LEU A 170 10.38 4.68 -13.77
CA LEU A 170 10.35 5.21 -12.41
C LEU A 170 9.78 4.12 -11.49
N PHE A 171 10.65 3.49 -10.74
CA PHE A 171 10.29 2.39 -9.83
C PHE A 171 9.97 2.97 -8.47
N TYR A 172 8.67 3.02 -8.16
CA TYR A 172 8.15 3.67 -6.97
C TYR A 172 8.19 2.77 -5.75
N GLU A 173 7.69 1.51 -5.87
CA GLU A 173 7.31 0.70 -4.73
C GLU A 173 7.40 -0.81 -4.97
N ASP A 174 7.24 -1.56 -3.89
CA ASP A 174 7.13 -3.01 -3.86
C ASP A 174 5.81 -3.45 -3.20
N TRP A 175 5.22 -4.55 -3.71
CA TRP A 175 4.01 -5.16 -3.16
C TRP A 175 4.30 -6.54 -2.59
N TRP A 176 3.88 -6.74 -1.34
CA TRP A 176 4.22 -7.91 -0.53
C TRP A 176 3.00 -8.58 0.04
N VAL A 177 3.09 -9.90 0.27
CA VAL A 177 2.11 -10.66 1.04
C VAL A 177 2.78 -11.48 2.11
N ASN A 178 2.10 -11.69 3.22
CA ASN A 178 2.60 -12.52 4.32
C ASN A 178 2.36 -14.00 4.02
N SER A 179 3.42 -14.82 3.97
CA SER A 179 3.38 -16.25 3.65
C SER A 179 2.52 -17.09 4.62
N LYS A 180 2.20 -16.55 5.79
CA LYS A 180 1.28 -17.19 6.75
C LYS A 180 -0.17 -17.25 6.24
N TYR A 181 -0.56 -16.31 5.37
CA TYR A 181 -1.94 -16.16 4.87
C TYR A 181 -2.11 -16.49 3.40
N PHE A 182 -1.01 -16.61 2.66
CA PHE A 182 -1.01 -16.92 1.23
C PHE A 182 -0.03 -18.05 0.94
N ASN A 183 -0.44 -19.00 0.14
CA ASN A 183 0.51 -19.96 -0.42
C ASN A 183 1.02 -19.48 -1.80
N GLU A 184 2.21 -19.94 -2.19
CA GLU A 184 2.84 -19.51 -3.44
C GLU A 184 1.99 -19.83 -4.68
N GLU A 185 1.26 -20.94 -4.69
CA GLU A 185 0.42 -21.33 -5.84
C GLU A 185 -0.73 -20.33 -6.06
N ASP A 186 -1.34 -19.82 -4.98
CA ASP A 186 -2.46 -18.86 -5.07
C ASP A 186 -2.02 -17.51 -5.60
N ILE A 187 -0.77 -17.14 -5.33
CA ILE A 187 -0.23 -15.79 -5.70
C ILE A 187 0.70 -15.79 -6.90
N LYS A 188 1.09 -16.96 -7.44
CA LYS A 188 2.06 -17.04 -8.54
C LYS A 188 1.67 -16.27 -9.79
N THR A 189 0.39 -16.11 -10.06
CA THR A 189 -0.10 -15.33 -11.21
C THR A 189 0.15 -13.84 -11.06
N TRP A 190 0.36 -13.37 -9.84
CA TRP A 190 0.67 -11.99 -9.51
C TRP A 190 2.15 -11.67 -9.61
N PHE A 191 3.03 -12.67 -9.59
CA PHE A 191 4.47 -12.43 -9.61
C PHE A 191 4.91 -11.62 -10.81
N SER A 192 5.58 -10.50 -10.51
CA SER A 192 6.07 -9.55 -11.49
C SER A 192 7.28 -8.79 -10.95
N ASP A 193 8.15 -8.36 -11.84
CA ASP A 193 9.30 -7.52 -11.51
C ASP A 193 9.52 -6.50 -12.64
N LYS A 194 9.75 -5.25 -12.24
CA LYS A 194 10.00 -4.12 -13.16
C LYS A 194 8.92 -3.93 -14.24
N LEU A 195 7.66 -4.11 -13.87
CA LEU A 195 6.53 -3.91 -14.77
C LEU A 195 5.67 -2.73 -14.29
N SER A 196 5.09 -2.01 -15.25
CA SER A 196 4.05 -1.04 -14.91
C SER A 196 2.81 -1.74 -14.37
N CYS A 197 2.07 -1.05 -13.52
CA CYS A 197 0.80 -1.55 -12.96
C CYS A 197 -0.17 -2.00 -14.06
N ASP A 198 -0.29 -1.25 -15.16
CA ASP A 198 -1.10 -1.63 -16.32
C ASP A 198 -0.72 -2.99 -16.90
N THR A 199 0.58 -3.28 -17.01
CA THR A 199 1.05 -4.56 -17.52
C THR A 199 0.66 -5.71 -16.59
N ILE A 200 0.75 -5.49 -15.28
CA ILE A 200 0.34 -6.45 -14.25
C ILE A 200 -1.17 -6.75 -14.39
N PHE A 201 -2.01 -5.72 -14.42
CA PHE A 201 -3.46 -5.90 -14.49
C PHE A 201 -3.93 -6.46 -15.83
N ASN A 202 -3.30 -6.08 -16.94
CA ASN A 202 -3.57 -6.69 -18.24
C ASN A 202 -3.22 -8.19 -18.26
N LYS A 203 -2.08 -8.58 -17.69
CA LYS A 203 -1.68 -9.99 -17.53
C LYS A 203 -2.72 -10.79 -16.74
N LEU A 204 -3.31 -10.19 -15.72
CA LEU A 204 -4.33 -10.81 -14.87
C LEU A 204 -5.75 -10.65 -15.43
N ASN A 205 -5.88 -9.98 -16.59
CA ASN A 205 -7.17 -9.70 -17.22
C ASN A 205 -8.13 -8.90 -16.31
N ILE A 206 -7.58 -7.99 -15.51
CA ILE A 206 -8.33 -7.05 -14.69
C ILE A 206 -8.55 -5.77 -15.50
N ASN A 207 -9.80 -5.36 -15.65
CA ASN A 207 -10.14 -4.08 -16.27
C ASN A 207 -10.25 -3.01 -15.18
N TYR A 208 -9.59 -1.88 -15.38
CA TYR A 208 -9.65 -0.77 -14.44
C TYR A 208 -9.50 0.58 -15.15
N ASN A 209 -10.01 1.62 -14.49
CA ASN A 209 -9.76 3.02 -14.84
C ASN A 209 -9.01 3.69 -13.67
N VAL A 210 -8.12 4.61 -13.98
CA VAL A 210 -7.42 5.40 -12.96
C VAL A 210 -8.12 6.75 -12.83
N ASN A 211 -8.64 7.03 -11.63
CA ASN A 211 -9.21 8.33 -11.26
C ASN A 211 -8.22 9.21 -10.48
N ALA A 212 -7.06 8.68 -10.11
CA ALA A 212 -6.01 9.45 -9.50
C ALA A 212 -5.41 10.43 -10.53
N ILE A 213 -5.46 11.70 -10.22
CA ILE A 213 -4.80 12.73 -11.01
C ILE A 213 -3.39 12.85 -10.48
N SER A 214 -2.42 12.33 -11.20
CA SER A 214 -1.02 12.63 -10.89
C SER A 214 -0.81 14.13 -11.15
N GLU A 215 -0.71 14.92 -10.10
CA GLU A 215 -0.17 16.26 -10.23
C GLU A 215 1.26 16.10 -10.73
N LYS A 216 1.59 16.84 -11.77
CA LYS A 216 2.96 16.85 -12.28
C LYS A 216 3.83 17.51 -11.21
N TRP A 217 4.75 16.73 -10.67
CA TRP A 217 5.87 17.24 -9.87
C TRP A 217 6.84 17.99 -10.78
#